data_c48d6d1d91c04320a6d25b1bb74611f0
#
_entry.id   c48d6d1d91c04320a6d25b1bb74611f0
#
_cell.length_a   1.000
_cell.length_b   1.000
_cell.length_c   1.000
_cell.angle_alpha   90.00
_cell.angle_beta   90.00
_cell.angle_gamma   90.00
#
_symmetry.space_group_name_H-M   'P 1'
#
loop_
_entity.id
_entity.type
_entity.pdbx_description
1 polymer ?
#
loop_
_entity_poly.entity_id
_entity_poly.type
_entity_poly.pdbx_seq_one_letter_code
_entity_poly.pdbx_strand_id
1 'polypeptide(L)'
;MNPRIYIKIGICLFNVLLFASCGQQYKAESTVKDFIEKNMETANLISGRDFADLGKTRHLNDSLIGIMRQNGAQGFKKGITYPAIPQGDLYYLRMRYISGKDTLQNTFYLNEELTEVVAFK
;
A
#
# COMPACT_ATOMS: atom_id res chain seq x y z
N MET A 1 44.48 -13.25 -5.11
CA MET A 1 43.04 -13.03 -5.20
C MET A 1 42.76 -11.82 -6.06
N ASN A 2 41.89 -11.95 -7.06
CA ASN A 2 41.67 -10.88 -8.03
C ASN A 2 40.67 -9.87 -7.49
N PRO A 3 41.05 -8.57 -7.27
CA PRO A 3 40.12 -7.56 -6.71
C PRO A 3 38.87 -7.35 -7.56
N ARG A 4 38.89 -7.68 -8.84
CA ARG A 4 37.72 -7.55 -9.72
C ARG A 4 36.56 -8.47 -9.33
N ILE A 5 36.84 -9.61 -8.67
CA ILE A 5 35.83 -10.55 -8.22
C ILE A 5 34.99 -9.94 -7.07
N TYR A 6 35.62 -9.23 -6.15
CA TYR A 6 34.99 -8.58 -5.03
C TYR A 6 34.04 -7.46 -5.47
N ILE A 7 34.45 -6.69 -6.47
CA ILE A 7 33.62 -5.60 -7.01
C ILE A 7 32.34 -6.16 -7.65
N LYS A 8 32.43 -7.27 -8.40
CA LYS A 8 31.27 -7.91 -9.01
C LYS A 8 30.30 -8.45 -7.97
N ILE A 9 30.77 -9.05 -6.90
CA ILE A 9 29.95 -9.56 -5.81
C ILE A 9 29.22 -8.41 -5.11
N GLY A 10 29.88 -7.29 -4.83
CA GLY A 10 29.29 -6.11 -4.24
C GLY A 10 28.18 -5.51 -5.09
N ILE A 11 28.37 -5.43 -6.40
CA ILE A 11 27.36 -4.92 -7.34
C ILE A 11 26.13 -5.84 -7.38
N CYS A 12 26.31 -7.16 -7.38
CA CYS A 12 25.21 -8.11 -7.36
C CYS A 12 24.37 -8.01 -6.08
N LEU A 13 24.99 -7.86 -4.92
CA LEU A 13 24.30 -7.68 -3.65
C LEU A 13 23.48 -6.39 -3.63
N PHE A 14 24.02 -5.30 -4.14
CA PHE A 14 23.31 -4.02 -4.23
C PHE A 14 22.09 -4.13 -5.13
N ASN A 15 22.17 -4.78 -6.28
CA ASN A 15 21.07 -5.02 -7.19
C ASN A 15 19.95 -5.85 -6.54
N VAL A 16 20.29 -6.88 -5.77
CA VAL A 16 19.32 -7.71 -5.05
C VAL A 16 18.51 -6.88 -4.05
N LEU A 17 19.16 -5.98 -3.31
CA LEU A 17 18.49 -5.08 -2.37
C LEU A 17 17.53 -4.12 -3.08
N LEU A 18 17.92 -3.56 -4.23
CA LEU A 18 17.04 -2.70 -5.03
C LEU A 18 15.81 -3.45 -5.54
N PHE A 19 15.99 -4.66 -6.04
CA PHE A 19 14.88 -5.50 -6.50
C PHE A 19 13.91 -5.85 -5.37
N ALA A 20 14.41 -6.13 -4.16
CA ALA A 20 13.57 -6.41 -3.01
C ALA A 20 12.69 -5.21 -2.65
N SER A 21 13.25 -4.00 -2.61
CA SER A 21 12.51 -2.76 -2.34
C SER A 21 11.47 -2.47 -3.43
N CYS A 22 11.84 -2.60 -4.70
CA CYS A 22 10.93 -2.43 -5.83
C CYS A 22 9.82 -3.48 -5.82
N GLY A 23 10.13 -4.72 -5.41
CA GLY A 23 9.16 -5.80 -5.29
C GLY A 23 8.12 -5.53 -4.22
N GLN A 24 8.52 -4.98 -3.07
CA GLN A 24 7.59 -4.60 -2.01
C GLN A 24 6.67 -3.46 -2.43
N GLN A 25 7.21 -2.44 -3.05
CA GLN A 25 6.42 -1.31 -3.57
C GLN A 25 5.39 -1.80 -4.59
N TYR A 26 5.83 -2.61 -5.55
CA TYR A 26 4.95 -3.19 -6.58
C TYR A 26 3.84 -4.04 -5.96
N LYS A 27 4.19 -4.89 -5.01
CA LYS A 27 3.23 -5.76 -4.33
C LYS A 27 2.17 -4.95 -3.56
N ALA A 28 2.60 -3.92 -2.84
CA ALA A 28 1.70 -3.03 -2.12
C ALA A 28 0.75 -2.31 -3.07
N GLU A 29 1.27 -1.76 -4.17
CA GLU A 29 0.44 -1.08 -5.18
C GLU A 29 -0.57 -2.04 -5.81
N SER A 30 -0.16 -3.26 -6.11
CA SER A 30 -1.05 -4.29 -6.67
C SER A 30 -2.17 -4.65 -5.70
N THR A 31 -1.85 -4.82 -4.43
CA THR A 31 -2.83 -5.13 -3.38
C THR A 31 -3.84 -3.99 -3.21
N VAL A 32 -3.38 -2.74 -3.23
CA VAL A 32 -4.25 -1.57 -3.15
C VAL A 32 -5.14 -1.47 -4.38
N LYS A 33 -4.60 -1.69 -5.57
CA LYS A 33 -5.40 -1.68 -6.81
C LYS A 33 -6.52 -2.71 -6.78
N ASP A 34 -6.23 -3.93 -6.33
CA ASP A 34 -7.23 -4.98 -6.19
C ASP A 34 -8.31 -4.61 -5.16
N PHE A 35 -7.91 -4.00 -4.04
CA PHE A 35 -8.84 -3.50 -3.03
C PHE A 35 -9.77 -2.43 -3.60
N ILE A 36 -9.22 -1.51 -4.38
CA ILE A 36 -9.99 -0.43 -5.02
C ILE A 36 -10.99 -1.01 -6.01
N GLU A 37 -10.57 -1.92 -6.87
CA GLU A 37 -11.45 -2.56 -7.86
C GLU A 37 -12.61 -3.30 -7.20
N LYS A 38 -12.35 -3.92 -6.06
CA LYS A 38 -13.35 -4.69 -5.34
C LYS A 38 -14.31 -3.83 -4.51
N ASN A 39 -13.85 -2.72 -3.98
CA ASN A 39 -14.56 -1.98 -2.94
C ASN A 39 -14.93 -0.54 -3.33
N MET A 40 -14.38 0.02 -4.37
CA MET A 40 -14.71 1.36 -4.85
C MET A 40 -15.75 1.27 -5.97
N GLU A 41 -16.92 1.84 -5.76
CA GLU A 41 -18.00 1.81 -6.74
C GLU A 41 -17.66 2.61 -8.00
N THR A 42 -16.83 3.62 -7.84
CA THR A 42 -16.42 4.51 -8.94
C THR A 42 -15.03 4.20 -9.46
N ALA A 43 -14.51 2.99 -9.25
CA ALA A 43 -13.13 2.62 -9.59
C ALA A 43 -12.79 2.85 -11.07
N ASN A 44 -13.74 2.65 -11.96
CA ASN A 44 -13.56 2.85 -13.40
C ASN A 44 -13.66 4.32 -13.83
N LEU A 45 -14.05 5.22 -12.93
CA LEU A 45 -14.22 6.65 -13.20
C LEU A 45 -13.05 7.49 -12.70
N ILE A 46 -12.12 6.90 -11.96
CA ILE A 46 -10.95 7.62 -11.47
C ILE A 46 -9.79 7.49 -12.45
N SER A 47 -8.90 8.48 -12.44
CA SER A 47 -7.73 8.54 -13.32
C SER A 47 -6.55 9.16 -12.57
N GLY A 48 -5.39 9.20 -13.24
CA GLY A 48 -4.20 9.86 -12.69
C GLY A 48 -3.73 9.29 -11.36
N ARG A 49 -3.81 7.98 -11.19
CA ARG A 49 -3.36 7.31 -9.97
C ARG A 49 -1.86 7.49 -9.78
N ASP A 50 -1.49 8.06 -8.64
CA ASP A 50 -0.10 8.31 -8.29
C ASP A 50 0.16 7.78 -6.87
N PHE A 51 1.04 6.80 -6.76
CA PHE A 51 1.40 6.20 -5.48
C PHE A 51 2.66 6.84 -4.92
N ALA A 52 2.62 7.18 -3.63
CA ALA A 52 3.81 7.58 -2.89
C ALA A 52 4.63 6.35 -2.48
N ASP A 53 5.80 6.58 -1.91
CA ASP A 53 6.67 5.50 -1.43
C ASP A 53 6.01 4.76 -0.26
N LEU A 54 6.14 3.44 -0.27
CA LEU A 54 5.67 2.57 0.81
C LEU A 54 6.40 2.91 2.11
N GLY A 55 5.66 3.10 3.18
CA GLY A 55 6.21 3.36 4.50
C GLY A 55 5.73 2.35 5.53
N LYS A 56 6.38 2.32 6.68
CA LYS A 56 6.02 1.45 7.80
C LYS A 56 5.57 2.30 8.98
N THR A 57 4.49 1.91 9.66
CA THR A 57 3.95 2.64 10.80
C THR A 57 3.87 1.77 12.03
N ARG A 58 4.16 2.36 13.20
CA ARG A 58 4.14 1.68 14.50
C ARG A 58 3.07 2.22 15.45
N HIS A 59 2.25 3.18 14.99
CA HIS A 59 1.39 3.95 15.89
C HIS A 59 -0.11 3.73 15.66
N LEU A 60 -0.49 2.66 14.97
CA LEU A 60 -1.90 2.34 14.81
C LEU A 60 -2.33 1.32 15.85
N ASN A 61 -3.37 1.66 16.59
CA ASN A 61 -4.02 0.74 17.52
C ASN A 61 -5.37 0.28 16.97
N ASP A 62 -5.97 -0.71 17.62
CA ASP A 62 -7.22 -1.32 17.19
C ASP A 62 -8.37 -0.30 17.13
N SER A 63 -8.40 0.66 18.05
CA SER A 63 -9.42 1.72 18.06
C SER A 63 -9.36 2.58 16.82
N LEU A 64 -8.17 3.02 16.43
CA LEU A 64 -7.98 3.84 15.22
C LEU A 64 -8.33 3.06 13.96
N ILE A 65 -7.95 1.81 13.89
CA ILE A 65 -8.30 0.93 12.77
C ILE A 65 -9.82 0.78 12.69
N GLY A 66 -10.49 0.57 13.81
CA GLY A 66 -11.95 0.48 13.87
C GLY A 66 -12.64 1.74 13.37
N ILE A 67 -12.13 2.91 13.75
CA ILE A 67 -12.67 4.20 13.32
C ILE A 67 -12.52 4.37 11.80
N MET A 68 -11.35 4.06 11.26
CA MET A 68 -11.12 4.14 9.82
C MET A 68 -12.05 3.20 9.03
N ARG A 69 -12.24 1.98 9.53
CA ARG A 69 -13.16 1.02 8.91
C ARG A 69 -14.61 1.50 8.92
N GLN A 70 -15.02 2.17 9.99
CA GLN A 70 -16.35 2.76 10.10
C GLN A 70 -16.56 3.95 9.18
N ASN A 71 -15.57 4.84 9.11
CA ASN A 71 -15.70 6.09 8.36
C ASN A 71 -15.71 5.87 6.85
N GLY A 72 -14.91 4.94 6.36
CA GLY A 72 -14.76 4.74 4.92
C GLY A 72 -14.26 5.99 4.21
N ALA A 73 -14.55 6.12 2.94
CA ALA A 73 -14.22 7.29 2.14
C ALA A 73 -15.17 7.42 0.94
N GLN A 74 -15.22 8.61 0.36
CA GLN A 74 -16.03 8.90 -0.80
C GLN A 74 -15.72 7.96 -1.96
N GLY A 75 -16.75 7.42 -2.59
CA GLY A 75 -16.63 6.51 -3.73
C GLY A 75 -16.48 5.04 -3.34
N PHE A 76 -16.24 4.73 -2.08
CA PHE A 76 -16.13 3.35 -1.60
C PHE A 76 -17.49 2.84 -1.11
N LYS A 77 -17.75 1.55 -1.30
CA LYS A 77 -18.98 0.93 -0.82
C LYS A 77 -18.99 0.87 0.70
N LYS A 78 -20.17 0.76 1.28
CA LYS A 78 -20.36 0.49 2.71
C LYS A 78 -20.24 -1.01 2.97
N GLY A 79 -19.87 -1.38 4.19
CA GLY A 79 -19.82 -2.78 4.57
C GLY A 79 -18.67 -3.56 3.95
N ILE A 80 -17.53 -2.92 3.78
CA ILE A 80 -16.33 -3.58 3.29
C ILE A 80 -15.91 -4.67 4.27
N THR A 81 -15.58 -5.88 3.75
CA THR A 81 -15.05 -6.97 4.54
C THR A 81 -13.55 -6.81 4.70
N TYR A 82 -13.08 -6.78 5.93
CA TYR A 82 -11.67 -6.66 6.26
C TYR A 82 -11.16 -7.93 6.94
N PRO A 83 -9.84 -8.21 6.84
CA PRO A 83 -9.24 -9.29 7.62
C PRO A 83 -9.22 -8.97 9.11
N ALA A 84 -8.92 -9.96 9.95
CA ALA A 84 -8.63 -9.72 11.35
C ALA A 84 -7.48 -8.72 11.48
N ILE A 85 -7.52 -7.88 12.51
CA ILE A 85 -6.45 -6.89 12.72
C ILE A 85 -5.16 -7.63 13.05
N PRO A 86 -4.10 -7.50 12.23
CA PRO A 86 -2.84 -8.17 12.50
C PRO A 86 -2.14 -7.57 13.73
N GLN A 87 -1.38 -8.39 14.41
CA GLN A 87 -0.50 -7.92 15.48
C GLN A 87 0.83 -7.49 14.85
N GLY A 88 1.36 -6.38 15.32
CA GLY A 88 2.62 -5.84 14.84
C GLY A 88 2.46 -4.61 13.97
N ASP A 89 3.52 -4.27 13.27
CA ASP A 89 3.57 -3.07 12.46
C ASP A 89 2.79 -3.24 11.16
N LEU A 90 2.24 -2.15 10.67
CA LEU A 90 1.57 -2.10 9.39
C LEU A 90 2.40 -1.28 8.40
N TYR A 91 2.23 -1.55 7.12
CA TYR A 91 2.70 -0.68 6.07
C TYR A 91 1.60 0.31 5.70
N TYR A 92 1.99 1.47 5.18
CA TYR A 92 1.04 2.42 4.61
C TYR A 92 1.48 2.84 3.21
N LEU A 93 0.48 3.04 2.35
CA LEU A 93 0.67 3.48 0.98
C LEU A 93 -0.36 4.55 0.65
N ARG A 94 0.11 5.72 0.26
CA ARG A 94 -0.76 6.82 -0.16
C ARG A 94 -0.96 6.79 -1.66
N MET A 95 -2.19 7.02 -2.07
CA MET A 95 -2.54 7.15 -3.47
C MET A 95 -3.28 8.46 -3.70
N ARG A 96 -2.80 9.25 -4.63
CA ARG A 96 -3.49 10.43 -5.14
C ARG A 96 -4.16 10.05 -6.47
N TYR A 97 -5.33 10.59 -6.72
CA TYR A 97 -6.06 10.30 -7.95
C TYR A 97 -7.05 11.40 -8.26
N ILE A 98 -7.55 11.40 -9.50
CA ILE A 98 -8.52 12.38 -9.98
C ILE A 98 -9.89 11.69 -10.05
N SER A 99 -10.88 12.34 -9.44
CA SER A 99 -12.29 11.91 -9.49
C SER A 99 -13.13 13.10 -9.95
N GLY A 100 -13.55 13.07 -11.22
CA GLY A 100 -14.22 14.21 -11.81
C GLY A 100 -13.31 15.44 -11.89
N LYS A 101 -13.65 16.51 -11.16
CA LYS A 101 -12.86 17.74 -11.07
C LYS A 101 -11.95 17.78 -9.85
N ASP A 102 -12.09 16.81 -8.95
CA ASP A 102 -11.38 16.82 -7.67
C ASP A 102 -10.15 15.94 -7.71
N THR A 103 -9.09 16.38 -7.04
CA THR A 103 -7.94 15.56 -6.73
C THR A 103 -8.11 15.06 -5.30
N LEU A 104 -8.15 13.73 -5.15
CA LEU A 104 -8.34 13.08 -3.86
C LEU A 104 -7.11 12.29 -3.45
N GLN A 105 -6.99 12.02 -2.17
CA GLN A 105 -5.91 11.19 -1.63
C GLN A 105 -6.46 10.25 -0.57
N ASN A 106 -6.08 8.99 -0.67
CA ASN A 106 -6.36 8.00 0.36
C ASN A 106 -5.06 7.39 0.85
N THR A 107 -5.04 6.98 2.11
CA THR A 107 -3.94 6.25 2.71
C THR A 107 -4.43 4.84 3.05
N PHE A 108 -3.78 3.84 2.50
CA PHE A 108 -4.11 2.43 2.73
C PHE A 108 -3.10 1.80 3.67
N TYR A 109 -3.60 1.08 4.67
CA TYR A 109 -2.76 0.37 5.64
C TYR A 109 -2.82 -1.12 5.33
N LEU A 110 -1.65 -1.73 5.19
CA LEU A 110 -1.50 -3.12 4.77
C LEU A 110 -0.81 -3.95 5.85
N ASN A 111 -1.08 -5.26 5.83
CA ASN A 111 -0.38 -6.21 6.69
C ASN A 111 1.10 -6.32 6.30
N GLU A 112 1.91 -6.98 7.13
CA GLU A 112 3.36 -7.11 6.89
C GLU A 112 3.68 -7.84 5.58
N GLU A 113 2.86 -8.79 5.20
CA GLU A 113 3.02 -9.57 3.97
C GLU A 113 2.60 -8.80 2.71
N LEU A 114 2.00 -7.62 2.86
CA LEU A 114 1.50 -6.78 1.76
C LEU A 114 0.45 -7.49 0.90
N THR A 115 -0.34 -8.36 1.53
CA THR A 115 -1.35 -9.17 0.85
C THR A 115 -2.77 -8.67 1.04
N GLU A 116 -3.01 -7.84 2.08
CA GLU A 116 -4.34 -7.38 2.44
C GLU A 116 -4.34 -5.95 2.92
N VAL A 117 -5.37 -5.20 2.55
CA VAL A 117 -5.65 -3.87 3.13
C VAL A 117 -6.41 -4.08 4.44
N VAL A 118 -5.84 -3.56 5.52
CA VAL A 118 -6.39 -3.68 6.89
C VAL A 118 -7.36 -2.55 7.19
N ALA A 119 -7.08 -1.37 6.67
CA ALA A 119 -7.90 -0.16 6.86
C ALA A 119 -7.45 0.90 5.85
N PHE A 120 -8.22 1.95 5.71
CA PHE A 120 -7.84 3.12 4.91
C PHE A 120 -8.57 4.37 5.38
N LYS A 121 -8.06 5.51 4.95
CA LYS A 121 -8.67 6.81 5.21
C LYS A 121 -8.49 7.77 4.04
#